data_fafdcda4003afe599b11a34e0b96e398
#
_entry.id   fafdcda4003afe599b11a34e0b96e398
#
_cell.length_a   1.000
_cell.length_b   1.000
_cell.length_c   1.000
_cell.angle_alpha   90.00
_cell.angle_beta   90.00
_cell.angle_gamma   90.00
#
_symmetry.space_group_name_H-M   'P 1'
#
loop_
_entity.id
_entity.type
_entity.pdbx_description
1 polymer ?
#
loop_
_entity_poly.entity_id
_entity_poly.type
_entity_poly.pdbx_seq_one_letter_code
_entity_poly.pdbx_strand_id
1 'polypeptide(L)'
;MNPFFEASIKPRFSETDMRGHINNTVIPVWLADGRAALFREELGCRVPTMVVNLNVDFRRELHWGSMVTVRTAIEKIGNSSICFFQELWQNGQPCVQARTTIVTLDSETRKPIRVPDAERTLLLPYLIA
;
A
#
# COMPACT_ATOMS: atom_id res chain seq x y z
N MET A 1 14.36 -9.96 10.54
CA MET A 1 13.13 -10.40 9.87
C MET A 1 12.64 -9.30 8.91
N ASN A 2 12.22 -9.68 7.73
CA ASN A 2 11.76 -8.71 6.73
C ASN A 2 10.29 -8.37 6.99
N PRO A 3 9.96 -7.12 7.38
CA PRO A 3 8.57 -6.74 7.64
C PRO A 3 7.76 -6.48 6.38
N PHE A 4 8.37 -6.52 5.20
CA PHE A 4 7.66 -6.20 3.96
C PHE A 4 6.91 -7.40 3.41
N PHE A 5 5.64 -7.15 3.09
CA PHE A 5 4.84 -8.07 2.30
C PHE A 5 4.98 -7.68 0.83
N GLU A 6 5.27 -8.67 -0.03
CA GLU A 6 5.52 -8.40 -1.44
C GLU A 6 4.42 -8.96 -2.31
N ALA A 7 4.00 -8.16 -3.28
CA ALA A 7 3.07 -8.55 -4.32
C ALA A 7 3.62 -8.07 -5.66
N SER A 8 3.32 -8.81 -6.72
CA SER A 8 3.80 -8.48 -8.07
C SER A 8 2.69 -7.89 -8.90
N ILE A 9 3.03 -6.87 -9.68
CA ILE A 9 2.12 -6.25 -10.63
C ILE A 9 2.74 -6.35 -12.02
N LYS A 10 1.94 -6.80 -12.99
CA LYS A 10 2.33 -6.77 -14.39
C LYS A 10 1.78 -5.48 -15.01
N PRO A 11 2.64 -4.52 -15.35
CA PRO A 11 2.16 -3.29 -15.99
C PRO A 11 1.44 -3.59 -17.29
N ARG A 12 0.31 -2.91 -17.53
CA ARG A 12 -0.44 -3.02 -18.76
C ARG A 12 -0.06 -1.89 -19.70
N PHE A 13 -0.05 -2.17 -20.99
CA PHE A 13 0.26 -1.14 -21.99
C PHE A 13 -0.67 0.07 -21.86
N SER A 14 -1.94 -0.16 -21.52
CA SER A 14 -2.92 0.92 -21.34
C SER A 14 -2.61 1.84 -20.15
N GLU A 15 -1.66 1.46 -19.30
CA GLU A 15 -1.25 2.25 -18.14
C GLU A 15 -0.06 3.16 -18.45
N THR A 16 0.41 3.16 -19.69
CA THR A 16 1.56 3.95 -20.10
C THR A 16 1.16 5.30 -20.67
N ASP A 17 2.10 6.20 -20.65
CA ASP A 17 2.04 7.45 -21.40
C ASP A 17 2.66 7.24 -22.80
N MET A 18 2.93 8.36 -23.52
CA MET A 18 3.43 8.29 -24.90
C MET A 18 4.85 7.73 -25.04
N ARG A 19 5.59 7.56 -23.93
CA ARG A 19 6.98 7.11 -23.92
C ARG A 19 7.14 5.69 -23.36
N GLY A 20 6.04 5.00 -23.10
CA GLY A 20 6.11 3.70 -22.43
C GLY A 20 6.38 3.77 -20.94
N HIS A 21 6.39 4.97 -20.35
CA HIS A 21 6.49 5.17 -18.91
C HIS A 21 5.11 5.00 -18.29
N ILE A 22 5.06 4.43 -17.10
CA ILE A 22 3.80 4.27 -16.39
C ILE A 22 3.29 5.65 -15.98
N ASN A 23 2.03 5.91 -16.30
CA ASN A 23 1.39 7.17 -15.97
C ASN A 23 1.33 7.35 -14.44
N ASN A 24 1.70 8.54 -13.96
CA ASN A 24 1.72 8.82 -12.52
C ASN A 24 0.37 8.60 -11.85
N THR A 25 -0.73 8.74 -12.58
CA THR A 25 -2.09 8.53 -12.03
C THR A 25 -2.37 7.07 -11.72
N VAL A 26 -1.61 6.14 -12.29
CA VAL A 26 -1.76 4.71 -12.06
C VAL A 26 -1.09 4.29 -10.74
N ILE A 27 -0.07 5.01 -10.31
CA ILE A 27 0.72 4.63 -9.14
C ILE A 27 -0.12 4.51 -7.87
N PRO A 28 -1.00 5.46 -7.54
CA PRO A 28 -1.88 5.31 -6.37
C PRO A 28 -2.77 4.07 -6.43
N VAL A 29 -3.19 3.66 -7.62
CA VAL A 29 -4.00 2.46 -7.81
C VAL A 29 -3.18 1.21 -7.46
N TRP A 30 -1.95 1.13 -7.93
CA TRP A 30 -1.06 0.00 -7.62
C TRP A 30 -0.73 -0.06 -6.13
N LEU A 31 -0.54 1.10 -5.49
CA LEU A 31 -0.31 1.16 -4.05
C LEU A 31 -1.53 0.66 -3.28
N ALA A 32 -2.72 1.04 -3.72
CA ALA A 32 -3.97 0.55 -3.11
C ALA A 32 -4.09 -0.96 -3.25
N ASP A 33 -3.75 -1.51 -4.42
CA ASP A 33 -3.76 -2.95 -4.63
C ASP A 33 -2.78 -3.66 -3.69
N GLY A 34 -1.60 -3.08 -3.48
CA GLY A 34 -0.62 -3.64 -2.55
C GLY A 34 -1.12 -3.65 -1.10
N ARG A 35 -1.77 -2.58 -0.67
CA ARG A 35 -2.35 -2.54 0.68
C ARG A 35 -3.47 -3.56 0.82
N ALA A 36 -4.31 -3.69 -0.20
CA ALA A 36 -5.40 -4.66 -0.18
C ALA A 36 -4.85 -6.09 -0.16
N ALA A 37 -3.78 -6.36 -0.89
CA ALA A 37 -3.16 -7.68 -0.90
C ALA A 37 -2.70 -8.08 0.50
N LEU A 38 -2.14 -7.18 1.27
CA LEU A 38 -1.74 -7.45 2.64
C LEU A 38 -2.94 -7.47 3.58
N PHE A 39 -3.68 -6.37 3.64
CA PHE A 39 -4.68 -6.13 4.67
C PHE A 39 -5.91 -7.02 4.51
N ARG A 40 -6.43 -7.10 3.30
CA ARG A 40 -7.67 -7.84 3.01
C ARG A 40 -7.41 -9.30 2.65
N GLU A 41 -6.48 -9.55 1.75
CA GLU A 41 -6.27 -10.91 1.22
C GLU A 41 -5.42 -11.75 2.15
N GLU A 42 -4.22 -11.29 2.49
CA GLU A 42 -3.30 -12.06 3.33
C GLU A 42 -3.79 -12.15 4.78
N LEU A 43 -4.14 -11.02 5.38
CA LEU A 43 -4.52 -10.97 6.79
C LEU A 43 -6.01 -11.15 7.04
N GLY A 44 -6.85 -11.00 6.02
CA GLY A 44 -8.30 -11.18 6.15
C GLY A 44 -8.98 -10.12 7.00
N CYS A 45 -8.37 -8.94 7.18
CA CYS A 45 -8.98 -7.86 7.94
C CYS A 45 -10.23 -7.35 7.22
N ARG A 46 -11.33 -7.19 7.95
CA ARG A 46 -12.62 -6.79 7.37
C ARG A 46 -13.10 -5.43 7.83
N VAL A 47 -12.42 -4.81 8.79
CA VAL A 47 -12.84 -3.50 9.30
C VAL A 47 -12.87 -2.48 8.16
N PRO A 48 -13.95 -1.69 8.02
CA PRO A 48 -13.99 -0.63 7.01
C PRO A 48 -12.92 0.42 7.28
N THR A 49 -12.37 0.95 6.20
CA THR A 49 -11.30 1.95 6.29
C THR A 49 -11.53 3.07 5.29
N MET A 50 -10.90 4.21 5.57
CA MET A 50 -10.88 5.34 4.66
C MET A 50 -9.47 5.91 4.61
N VAL A 51 -8.99 6.22 3.40
CA VAL A 51 -7.71 6.91 3.23
C VAL A 51 -7.89 8.37 3.62
N VAL A 52 -7.05 8.83 4.52
CA VAL A 52 -7.07 10.24 4.95
C VAL A 52 -5.81 10.99 4.55
N ASN A 53 -4.73 10.29 4.19
CA ASN A 53 -3.51 10.92 3.73
C ASN A 53 -2.76 9.98 2.80
N LEU A 54 -2.27 10.52 1.71
CA LEU A 54 -1.43 9.79 0.75
C LEU A 54 -0.27 10.68 0.36
N ASN A 55 0.95 10.20 0.60
CA ASN A 55 2.17 10.91 0.23
C ASN A 55 3.00 9.98 -0.65
N VAL A 56 3.32 10.44 -1.86
CA VAL A 56 4.04 9.63 -2.85
C VAL A 56 5.26 10.40 -3.34
N ASP A 57 6.42 9.76 -3.24
CA ASP A 57 7.67 10.28 -3.79
C ASP A 57 8.03 9.47 -5.03
N PHE A 58 8.08 10.14 -6.17
CA PHE A 58 8.48 9.55 -7.44
C PHE A 58 9.98 9.75 -7.60
N ARG A 59 10.74 8.68 -7.43
CA ARG A 59 12.22 8.75 -7.48
C ARG A 59 12.79 8.35 -8.82
N ARG A 60 12.15 7.37 -9.48
CA ARG A 60 12.53 6.86 -10.81
C ARG A 60 11.27 6.54 -11.57
N GLU A 61 11.34 6.59 -12.90
CA GLU A 61 10.22 6.23 -13.74
C GLU A 61 10.04 4.71 -13.76
N LEU A 62 8.79 4.28 -13.78
CA LEU A 62 8.41 2.89 -14.00
C LEU A 62 8.05 2.72 -15.46
N HIS A 63 8.36 1.53 -16.01
CA HIS A 63 8.21 1.27 -17.43
C HIS A 63 7.33 0.06 -17.67
N TRP A 64 6.72 0.01 -18.85
CA TRP A 64 6.04 -1.17 -19.34
C TRP A 64 7.08 -2.20 -19.76
N GLY A 65 6.73 -3.49 -19.62
CA GLY A 65 7.57 -4.58 -20.11
C GLY A 65 8.31 -5.38 -19.03
N SER A 66 8.34 -4.87 -17.81
CA SER A 66 8.94 -5.59 -16.68
C SER A 66 7.99 -5.60 -15.50
N MET A 67 8.04 -6.66 -14.70
CA MET A 67 7.20 -6.76 -13.50
C MET A 67 7.61 -5.70 -12.48
N VAL A 68 6.63 -5.24 -11.73
CA VAL A 68 6.82 -4.32 -10.60
C VAL A 68 6.50 -5.08 -9.33
N THR A 69 7.36 -4.93 -8.32
CA THR A 69 7.11 -5.47 -6.99
C THR A 69 6.60 -4.35 -6.10
N VAL A 70 5.44 -4.56 -5.48
CA VAL A 70 4.90 -3.67 -4.45
C VAL A 70 5.29 -4.24 -3.10
N ARG A 71 6.08 -3.50 -2.35
CA ARG A 71 6.49 -3.87 -1.00
C ARG A 71 5.71 -3.05 -0.01
N THR A 72 4.98 -3.71 0.88
CA THR A 72 4.10 -3.06 1.85
C THR A 72 4.49 -3.46 3.27
N ALA A 73 4.66 -2.46 4.12
CA ALA A 73 4.90 -2.65 5.54
C ALA A 73 4.06 -1.64 6.32
N ILE A 74 4.08 -1.76 7.65
CA ILE A 74 3.36 -0.86 8.54
C ILE A 74 4.38 0.05 9.22
N GLU A 75 4.18 1.35 9.09
CA GLU A 75 5.05 2.32 9.75
C GLU A 75 4.58 2.62 11.17
N LYS A 76 3.26 2.72 11.36
CA LYS A 76 2.69 3.08 12.65
C LYS A 76 1.25 2.58 12.76
N ILE A 77 0.88 2.10 13.95
CA ILE A 77 -0.50 1.79 14.31
C ILE A 77 -0.89 2.77 15.41
N GLY A 78 -1.77 3.71 15.07
CA GLY A 78 -2.30 4.68 16.03
C GLY A 78 -3.54 4.16 16.73
N ASN A 79 -4.27 5.04 17.41
CA ASN A 79 -5.50 4.63 18.07
C ASN A 79 -6.55 4.18 17.03
N SER A 80 -6.87 5.04 16.07
CA SER A 80 -7.85 4.74 15.01
C SER A 80 -7.24 4.78 13.62
N SER A 81 -5.91 4.84 13.49
CA SER A 81 -5.23 4.97 12.22
C SER A 81 -4.14 3.92 12.05
N ILE A 82 -3.86 3.62 10.77
CA ILE A 82 -2.75 2.75 10.38
C ILE A 82 -2.00 3.48 9.28
N CYS A 83 -0.70 3.64 9.44
CA CYS A 83 0.16 4.21 8.41
C CYS A 83 0.92 3.10 7.71
N PHE A 84 0.66 2.94 6.42
CA PHE A 84 1.38 1.99 5.57
C PHE A 84 2.59 2.69 4.97
N PHE A 85 3.70 1.96 4.92
CA PHE A 85 4.88 2.36 4.16
C PHE A 85 5.02 1.41 2.98
N GLN A 86 5.14 1.97 1.77
CA GLN A 86 5.20 1.15 0.56
C GLN A 86 6.31 1.61 -0.36
N GLU A 87 6.83 0.65 -1.12
CA GLU A 87 7.80 0.89 -2.17
C GLU A 87 7.37 0.15 -3.43
N LEU A 88 7.62 0.76 -4.58
CA LEU A 88 7.51 0.08 -5.87
C LEU A 88 8.89 -0.13 -6.42
N TRP A 89 9.21 -1.38 -6.72
CA TRP A 89 10.52 -1.79 -7.23
C TRP A 89 10.37 -2.32 -8.64
N GLN A 90 11.31 -1.98 -9.51
CA GLN A 90 11.38 -2.53 -10.86
C GLN A 90 12.84 -2.71 -11.23
N ASN A 91 13.16 -3.87 -11.82
CA ASN A 91 14.53 -4.20 -12.25
C ASN A 91 15.56 -4.01 -11.12
N GLY A 92 15.19 -4.43 -9.91
CA GLY A 92 16.08 -4.40 -8.75
C GLY A 92 16.29 -3.01 -8.16
N GLN A 93 15.50 -2.01 -8.53
CA GLN A 93 15.65 -0.64 -8.03
C GLN A 93 14.35 -0.11 -7.44
N PRO A 94 14.42 0.61 -6.30
CA PRO A 94 13.26 1.30 -5.77
C PRO A 94 12.95 2.52 -6.63
N CYS A 95 11.73 2.59 -7.12
CA CYS A 95 11.31 3.68 -8.02
C CYS A 95 10.35 4.65 -7.35
N VAL A 96 9.51 4.16 -6.43
CA VAL A 96 8.50 4.95 -5.73
C VAL A 96 8.53 4.59 -4.26
N GLN A 97 8.36 5.60 -3.43
CA GLN A 97 8.20 5.44 -1.98
C GLN A 97 6.95 6.17 -1.55
N ALA A 98 6.11 5.54 -0.74
CA ALA A 98 4.83 6.13 -0.36
C ALA A 98 4.47 5.85 1.09
N ARG A 99 3.72 6.78 1.68
CA ARG A 99 3.10 6.61 2.98
C ARG A 99 1.62 6.89 2.84
N THR A 100 0.80 5.98 3.33
CA THR A 100 -0.65 6.10 3.28
C THR A 100 -1.20 5.90 4.67
N THR A 101 -1.95 6.88 5.16
CA THR A 101 -2.64 6.76 6.44
C THR A 101 -4.11 6.47 6.18
N ILE A 102 -4.59 5.39 6.78
CA ILE A 102 -6.00 5.03 6.76
C ILE A 102 -6.56 5.14 8.17
N VAL A 103 -7.88 5.33 8.26
CA VAL A 103 -8.61 5.35 9.52
C VAL A 103 -9.60 4.19 9.51
N THR A 104 -9.69 3.46 10.63
CA THR A 104 -10.67 2.39 10.79
C THR A 104 -12.02 2.98 11.20
N LEU A 105 -13.09 2.47 10.61
CA LEU A 105 -14.42 3.02 10.74
C LEU A 105 -15.41 2.01 11.29
N ASP A 106 -16.41 2.52 12.00
CA ASP A 106 -17.59 1.74 12.34
C ASP A 106 -18.40 1.49 11.07
N SER A 107 -18.86 0.26 10.87
CA SER A 107 -19.54 -0.15 9.64
C SER A 107 -20.90 0.54 9.46
N GLU A 108 -21.56 0.95 10.54
CA GLU A 108 -22.86 1.58 10.47
C GLU A 108 -22.78 3.10 10.49
N THR A 109 -22.08 3.66 11.49
CA THR A 109 -22.00 5.11 11.66
C THR A 109 -20.98 5.77 10.74
N ARG A 110 -20.02 5.00 10.21
CA ARG A 110 -18.92 5.48 9.38
C ARG A 110 -18.01 6.46 10.11
N LYS A 111 -18.04 6.45 11.44
CA LYS A 111 -17.16 7.27 12.27
C LYS A 111 -15.91 6.49 12.64
N PRO A 112 -14.79 7.18 12.91
CA PRO A 112 -13.57 6.51 13.32
C PRO A 112 -13.76 5.69 14.60
N ILE A 113 -13.18 4.49 14.62
CA ILE A 113 -13.13 3.64 15.80
C ILE A 113 -11.69 3.24 16.07
N ARG A 114 -11.41 2.81 17.29
CA ARG A 114 -10.12 2.25 17.62
C ARG A 114 -9.83 1.07 16.69
N VAL A 115 -8.59 0.97 16.21
CA VAL A 115 -8.16 -0.21 15.42
C VAL A 115 -8.43 -1.44 16.26
N PRO A 116 -9.26 -2.40 15.77
CA PRO A 116 -9.58 -3.59 16.55
C PRO A 116 -8.32 -4.35 16.97
N ASP A 117 -8.34 -4.92 18.17
CA ASP A 117 -7.16 -5.61 18.72
C ASP A 117 -6.74 -6.79 17.85
N ALA A 118 -7.70 -7.49 17.22
CA ALA A 118 -7.39 -8.61 16.33
C ALA A 118 -6.56 -8.14 15.14
N GLU A 119 -6.97 -7.05 14.47
CA GLU A 119 -6.23 -6.49 13.33
C GLU A 119 -4.87 -5.96 13.79
N ARG A 120 -4.84 -5.29 14.95
CA ARG A 120 -3.61 -4.76 15.51
C ARG A 120 -2.56 -5.87 15.69
N THR A 121 -2.98 -7.00 16.22
CA THR A 121 -2.11 -8.16 16.41
C THR A 121 -1.61 -8.72 15.08
N LEU A 122 -2.49 -8.83 14.09
CA LEU A 122 -2.13 -9.34 12.76
C LEU A 122 -1.11 -8.45 12.04
N LEU A 123 -1.13 -7.14 12.32
CA LEU A 123 -0.24 -6.18 11.66
C LEU A 123 1.16 -6.13 12.28
N LEU A 124 1.33 -6.58 13.51
CA LEU A 124 2.62 -6.47 14.21
C LEU A 124 3.82 -7.05 13.46
N PRO A 125 3.72 -8.22 12.77
CA PRO A 125 4.87 -8.76 12.03
C PRO A 125 5.36 -7.85 10.90
N TYR A 126 4.52 -6.94 10.45
CA TYR A 126 4.82 -6.03 9.33
C TYR A 126 5.23 -4.64 9.80
N LEU A 127 5.33 -4.43 11.10
CA LEU A 127 5.70 -3.14 11.65
C LEU A 127 7.21 -2.90 11.48
N ILE A 128 7.54 -1.77 10.88
CA ILE A 128 8.93 -1.30 10.76
C ILE A 128 9.30 -0.68 12.10
N ALA A 129 10.23 -1.29 12.79
CA ALA A 129 10.59 -0.81 14.12
C ALA A 129 11.48 0.42 14.07
#